data_160319f775dd03d748237ef2b4f9054b
#
_entry.id   160319f775dd03d748237ef2b4f9054b
#
_cell.length_a   1.000
_cell.length_b   1.000
_cell.length_c   1.000
_cell.angle_alpha   90.00
_cell.angle_beta   90.00
_cell.angle_gamma   90.00
#
_symmetry.space_group_name_H-M   'P 1'
#
loop_
_entity.id
_entity.type
_entity.pdbx_description
1 polymer ?
#
loop_
_entity_poly.entity_id
_entity_poly.type
_entity_poly.pdbx_seq_one_letter_code
_entity_poly.pdbx_strand_id
1 'polypeptide(L)'
;MLSVEEIKLLIEKLEKVKKEDFQQLIDSNLKILKDIEEAVDANNNEVINRIDKTLDWYRKDLKQKNAKQFVDPVVQRQVQSKIFQFARTNIYNSLEIGPGNGMFSMDFRAWRANYFLDVLLDREHVIRKKFNPRHHKYLKFHTTTKTDCSTVPQGSCNLVFSWDTFVFFTQQHVQEYIHDIKRVLIPGGYCFIQYADCHNDVELDLAKRGYWNYNTKTAMEKMINDEGYEVVEMNQFRPGASYAIFRKPGKQNPVVYKISEITID
;
A
#
# COMPACT_ATOMS: atom_id res chain seq x y z
N MET A 1 -5.88 -13.92 14.94
CA MET A 1 -4.47 -14.16 15.33
C MET A 1 -4.34 -15.65 15.50
N LEU A 2 -3.37 -16.30 14.85
CA LEU A 2 -3.16 -17.74 15.01
C LEU A 2 -2.72 -18.03 16.44
N SER A 3 -3.18 -19.14 17.01
CA SER A 3 -2.71 -19.62 18.30
C SER A 3 -1.32 -20.25 18.15
N VAL A 4 -0.60 -20.40 19.27
CA VAL A 4 0.73 -21.04 19.29
C VAL A 4 0.65 -22.47 18.75
N GLU A 5 -0.41 -23.21 19.07
CA GLU A 5 -0.66 -24.57 18.57
C GLU A 5 -0.84 -24.59 17.04
N GLU A 6 -1.57 -23.61 16.48
CA GLU A 6 -1.75 -23.50 15.03
C GLU A 6 -0.42 -23.17 14.32
N ILE A 7 0.41 -22.30 14.93
CA ILE A 7 1.75 -21.97 14.41
C ILE A 7 2.64 -23.23 14.42
N LYS A 8 2.67 -23.98 15.51
CA LYS A 8 3.44 -25.24 15.63
C LYS A 8 3.03 -26.28 14.58
N LEU A 9 1.71 -26.42 14.36
CA LEU A 9 1.18 -27.32 13.35
C LEU A 9 1.56 -26.90 11.92
N LEU A 10 1.62 -25.60 11.65
CA LEU A 10 2.07 -25.05 10.36
C LEU A 10 3.56 -25.30 10.15
N ILE A 11 4.38 -25.08 11.17
CA ILE A 11 5.83 -25.39 11.14
C ILE A 11 6.04 -26.85 10.79
N GLU A 12 5.36 -27.78 11.51
CA GLU A 12 5.48 -29.22 11.28
C GLU A 12 5.04 -29.64 9.85
N LYS A 13 4.00 -29.02 9.32
CA LYS A 13 3.55 -29.26 7.93
C LYS A 13 4.57 -28.77 6.91
N LEU A 14 5.15 -27.59 7.11
CA LEU A 14 6.16 -27.01 6.19
C LEU A 14 7.47 -27.82 6.23
N GLU A 15 7.89 -28.34 7.39
CA GLU A 15 9.07 -29.18 7.51
C GLU A 15 8.93 -30.53 6.77
N LYS A 16 7.70 -30.99 6.54
CA LYS A 16 7.39 -32.22 5.78
C LYS A 16 7.37 -32.02 4.27
N VAL A 17 7.27 -30.77 3.80
CA VAL A 17 7.20 -30.46 2.35
C VAL A 17 8.60 -30.23 1.80
N LYS A 18 9.29 -31.32 1.43
CA LYS A 18 10.63 -31.26 0.81
C LYS A 18 10.51 -31.38 -0.71
N LYS A 19 10.38 -30.23 -1.40
CA LYS A 19 10.65 -30.13 -2.85
C LYS A 19 11.76 -29.13 -3.06
N GLU A 20 12.82 -29.54 -3.76
CA GLU A 20 14.06 -28.78 -3.94
C GLU A 20 13.83 -27.36 -4.49
N ASP A 21 12.88 -27.17 -5.39
CA ASP A 21 12.58 -25.87 -6.00
C ASP A 21 11.97 -24.83 -5.05
N PHE A 22 11.51 -25.25 -3.86
CA PHE A 22 10.89 -24.38 -2.86
C PHE A 22 11.66 -24.35 -1.53
N GLN A 23 12.81 -25.00 -1.45
CA GLN A 23 13.51 -25.16 -0.17
C GLN A 23 13.88 -23.82 0.46
N GLN A 24 14.43 -22.88 -0.30
CA GLN A 24 14.79 -21.55 0.24
C GLN A 24 13.56 -20.77 0.73
N LEU A 25 12.43 -20.92 0.04
CA LEU A 25 11.17 -20.30 0.43
C LEU A 25 10.61 -20.92 1.71
N ILE A 26 10.67 -22.25 1.80
CA ILE A 26 10.25 -23.00 3.00
C ILE A 26 11.12 -22.61 4.19
N ASP A 27 12.44 -22.58 4.03
CA ASP A 27 13.39 -22.25 5.10
C ASP A 27 13.19 -20.80 5.58
N SER A 28 12.92 -19.87 4.67
CA SER A 28 12.63 -18.49 5.03
C SER A 28 11.30 -18.36 5.81
N ASN A 29 10.25 -19.05 5.38
CA ASN A 29 8.96 -19.04 6.08
C ASN A 29 9.04 -19.77 7.42
N LEU A 30 9.76 -20.88 7.50
CA LEU A 30 10.03 -21.59 8.76
C LEU A 30 10.76 -20.70 9.76
N LYS A 31 11.77 -19.95 9.30
CA LYS A 31 12.47 -19.00 10.15
C LYS A 31 11.54 -17.92 10.68
N ILE A 32 10.72 -17.31 9.82
CA ILE A 32 9.73 -16.29 10.22
C ILE A 32 8.75 -16.87 11.25
N LEU A 33 8.23 -18.09 11.01
CA LEU A 33 7.31 -18.74 11.94
C LEU A 33 7.95 -19.07 13.28
N LYS A 34 9.22 -19.51 13.28
CA LYS A 34 10.01 -19.74 14.50
C LYS A 34 10.27 -18.44 15.26
N ASP A 35 10.64 -17.38 14.55
CA ASP A 35 10.83 -16.05 15.16
C ASP A 35 9.51 -15.53 15.78
N ILE A 36 8.36 -15.79 15.15
CA ILE A 36 7.03 -15.46 15.69
C ILE A 36 6.69 -16.32 16.90
N GLU A 37 6.96 -17.64 16.85
CA GLU A 37 6.76 -18.57 17.99
C GLU A 37 7.58 -18.14 19.20
N GLU A 38 8.89 -17.87 19.03
CA GLU A 38 9.76 -17.37 20.07
C GLU A 38 9.28 -16.02 20.64
N ALA A 39 8.77 -15.13 19.78
CA ALA A 39 8.24 -13.84 20.20
C ALA A 39 6.94 -13.96 21.01
N VAL A 40 6.07 -14.91 20.66
CA VAL A 40 4.81 -15.17 21.36
C VAL A 40 5.06 -15.88 22.71
N ASP A 41 5.93 -16.90 22.71
CA ASP A 41 6.25 -17.68 23.92
C ASP A 41 7.09 -16.90 24.94
N ALA A 42 7.97 -15.99 24.49
CA ALA A 42 8.83 -15.21 25.37
C ALA A 42 8.16 -13.96 25.96
N ASN A 43 6.88 -13.69 25.63
CA ASN A 43 6.28 -12.36 25.89
C ASN A 43 7.23 -11.24 25.43
N ASN A 44 7.84 -11.42 24.27
CA ASN A 44 9.11 -10.83 23.89
C ASN A 44 8.90 -9.43 23.36
N ASN A 45 9.18 -8.47 24.20
CA ASN A 45 9.27 -7.04 23.84
C ASN A 45 10.24 -6.77 22.67
N GLU A 46 11.00 -7.75 22.21
CA GLU A 46 12.02 -7.55 21.17
C GLU A 46 11.42 -7.39 19.77
N VAL A 47 10.32 -8.08 19.45
CA VAL A 47 9.59 -7.84 18.18
C VAL A 47 8.86 -6.51 18.23
N ILE A 48 8.23 -6.21 19.38
CA ILE A 48 7.63 -4.91 19.65
C ILE A 48 8.72 -3.81 19.57
N ASN A 49 9.88 -4.05 20.19
CA ASN A 49 11.03 -3.16 20.12
C ASN A 49 11.63 -3.03 18.71
N ARG A 50 11.58 -4.08 17.87
CA ARG A 50 11.96 -3.98 16.46
C ARG A 50 10.97 -3.12 15.67
N ILE A 51 9.68 -3.33 15.88
CA ILE A 51 8.63 -2.50 15.27
C ILE A 51 8.79 -1.07 15.74
N ASP A 52 8.97 -0.83 17.03
CA ASP A 52 9.17 0.50 17.59
C ASP A 52 10.49 1.14 17.12
N LYS A 53 11.59 0.38 17.03
CA LYS A 53 12.86 0.87 16.44
C LYS A 53 12.72 1.19 14.96
N THR A 54 11.96 0.41 14.21
CA THR A 54 11.69 0.67 12.79
C THR A 54 10.79 1.90 12.65
N LEU A 55 9.78 2.04 13.50
CA LEU A 55 8.94 3.23 13.57
C LEU A 55 9.74 4.46 14.06
N ASP A 56 10.64 4.30 15.01
CA ASP A 56 11.52 5.38 15.48
C ASP A 56 12.58 5.76 14.45
N TRP A 57 13.14 4.80 13.72
CA TRP A 57 14.00 5.08 12.58
C TRP A 57 13.22 5.83 11.50
N TYR A 58 12.02 5.36 11.16
CA TYR A 58 11.10 6.02 10.23
C TYR A 58 10.77 7.44 10.71
N ARG A 59 10.47 7.63 11.99
CA ARG A 59 10.22 8.94 12.60
C ARG A 59 11.46 9.85 12.59
N LYS A 60 12.66 9.29 12.81
CA LYS A 60 13.93 10.04 12.78
C LYS A 60 14.31 10.42 11.36
N ASP A 61 14.20 9.49 10.42
CA ASP A 61 14.46 9.74 9.00
C ASP A 61 13.44 10.74 8.43
N LEU A 62 12.20 10.64 8.85
CA LEU A 62 11.15 11.58 8.55
C LEU A 62 11.41 13.00 9.12
N LYS A 63 12.08 13.14 10.26
CA LYS A 63 12.47 14.43 10.85
C LYS A 63 13.68 15.07 10.15
N GLN A 64 14.50 14.30 9.47
CA GLN A 64 15.58 14.87 8.67
C GLN A 64 14.96 15.59 7.46
N LYS A 65 15.21 16.91 7.38
CA LYS A 65 14.71 17.81 6.31
C LYS A 65 15.07 17.34 4.88
N ASN A 66 15.90 16.31 4.74
CA ASN A 66 16.42 15.76 3.50
C ASN A 66 16.09 14.27 3.33
N ALA A 67 15.09 13.70 4.02
CA ALA A 67 14.64 12.35 3.72
C ALA A 67 14.23 12.29 2.26
N LYS A 68 15.20 11.97 1.40
CA LYS A 68 14.95 11.66 0.00
C LYS A 68 14.15 10.38 0.00
N GLN A 69 12.93 10.49 -0.43
CA GLN A 69 12.15 9.31 -0.79
C GLN A 69 12.97 8.59 -1.87
N PHE A 70 13.45 7.38 -1.58
CA PHE A 70 14.38 6.65 -2.43
C PHE A 70 13.67 5.96 -3.60
N VAL A 71 12.84 6.68 -4.31
CA VAL A 71 12.32 6.17 -5.58
C VAL A 71 13.27 6.59 -6.69
N ASP A 72 13.79 5.59 -7.41
CA ASP A 72 14.60 5.84 -8.60
C ASP A 72 13.85 6.78 -9.56
N PRO A 73 14.51 7.83 -10.08
CA PRO A 73 13.86 8.80 -10.97
C PRO A 73 13.25 8.18 -12.24
N VAL A 74 13.77 7.03 -12.71
CA VAL A 74 13.17 6.31 -13.85
C VAL A 74 11.86 5.66 -13.41
N VAL A 75 11.87 4.95 -12.27
CA VAL A 75 10.65 4.35 -11.70
C VAL A 75 9.63 5.43 -11.39
N GLN A 76 10.04 6.56 -10.81
CA GLN A 76 9.14 7.68 -10.53
C GLN A 76 8.40 8.14 -11.79
N ARG A 77 9.12 8.37 -12.89
CA ARG A 77 8.50 8.76 -14.16
C ARG A 77 7.56 7.69 -14.73
N GLN A 78 7.90 6.41 -14.57
CA GLN A 78 7.06 5.30 -15.01
C GLN A 78 5.76 5.24 -14.19
N VAL A 79 5.85 5.38 -12.86
CA VAL A 79 4.68 5.45 -11.96
C VAL A 79 3.80 6.65 -12.35
N GLN A 80 4.37 7.83 -12.53
CA GLN A 80 3.66 9.03 -12.96
C GLN A 80 2.95 8.82 -14.29
N SER A 81 3.62 8.19 -15.27
CA SER A 81 3.01 7.85 -16.55
C SER A 81 1.82 6.91 -16.41
N LYS A 82 1.92 5.92 -15.51
CA LYS A 82 0.80 5.01 -15.21
C LYS A 82 -0.35 5.75 -14.51
N ILE A 83 -0.08 6.53 -13.48
CA ILE A 83 -1.10 7.36 -12.83
C ILE A 83 -1.83 8.18 -13.88
N PHE A 84 -1.10 8.83 -14.79
CA PHE A 84 -1.67 9.67 -15.82
C PHE A 84 -2.60 8.92 -16.80
N GLN A 85 -2.31 7.66 -17.10
CA GLN A 85 -3.20 6.82 -17.93
C GLN A 85 -4.58 6.64 -17.30
N PHE A 86 -4.65 6.48 -15.97
CA PHE A 86 -5.89 6.31 -15.22
C PHE A 86 -6.51 7.66 -14.82
N ALA A 87 -5.69 8.69 -14.63
CA ALA A 87 -6.11 10.04 -14.26
C ALA A 87 -6.79 10.82 -15.40
N ARG A 88 -6.58 10.44 -16.65
CA ARG A 88 -7.16 11.11 -17.81
C ARG A 88 -8.70 11.13 -17.85
N THR A 89 -9.33 10.22 -17.16
CA THR A 89 -10.78 10.04 -17.18
C THR A 89 -11.44 10.50 -15.88
N ASN A 90 -11.28 11.79 -15.53
CA ASN A 90 -12.08 12.42 -14.47
C ASN A 90 -11.87 11.80 -13.07
N ILE A 91 -10.67 11.96 -12.49
CA ILE A 91 -10.50 11.71 -11.06
C ILE A 91 -11.21 12.82 -10.28
N TYR A 92 -12.36 12.48 -9.70
CA TYR A 92 -13.09 13.39 -8.83
C TYR A 92 -12.49 13.41 -7.44
N ASN A 93 -12.28 12.23 -6.89
CA ASN A 93 -11.67 12.04 -5.58
C ASN A 93 -10.60 10.96 -5.69
N SER A 94 -9.48 11.21 -5.06
CA SER A 94 -8.39 10.26 -4.92
C SER A 94 -8.12 9.96 -3.45
N LEU A 95 -7.60 8.78 -3.17
CA LEU A 95 -7.03 8.42 -1.88
C LEU A 95 -5.58 7.98 -2.10
N GLU A 96 -4.64 8.63 -1.42
CA GLU A 96 -3.25 8.19 -1.31
C GLU A 96 -3.02 7.60 0.08
N ILE A 97 -2.62 6.32 0.12
CA ILE A 97 -2.28 5.61 1.37
C ILE A 97 -0.76 5.65 1.53
N GLY A 98 -0.29 6.18 2.66
CA GLY A 98 1.12 6.38 2.92
C GLY A 98 1.76 7.43 2.02
N PRO A 99 1.25 8.67 1.97
CA PRO A 99 1.74 9.72 1.07
C PRO A 99 3.19 10.14 1.36
N GLY A 100 3.69 9.88 2.56
CA GLY A 100 5.02 10.32 3.00
C GLY A 100 5.22 11.83 2.75
N ASN A 101 6.22 12.17 1.95
CA ASN A 101 6.49 13.57 1.54
C ASN A 101 5.62 14.06 0.37
N GLY A 102 4.63 13.27 -0.07
CA GLY A 102 3.77 13.62 -1.20
C GLY A 102 4.49 13.61 -2.53
N MET A 103 5.34 12.62 -2.79
CA MET A 103 6.09 12.52 -4.04
C MET A 103 5.16 12.43 -5.24
N PHE A 104 4.10 11.65 -5.14
CA PHE A 104 3.12 11.43 -6.21
C PHE A 104 1.83 12.22 -6.03
N SER A 105 1.65 12.91 -4.90
CA SER A 105 0.40 13.56 -4.52
C SER A 105 -0.10 14.58 -5.55
N MET A 106 0.81 15.17 -6.33
CA MET A 106 0.46 16.13 -7.39
C MET A 106 0.01 15.47 -8.68
N ASP A 107 0.28 14.17 -8.87
CA ASP A 107 0.07 13.50 -10.15
C ASP A 107 -1.41 13.09 -10.36
N PHE A 108 -2.15 12.94 -9.26
CA PHE A 108 -3.58 12.61 -9.29
C PHE A 108 -4.46 13.70 -8.67
N ARG A 109 -4.22 14.95 -9.05
CA ARG A 109 -5.05 16.08 -8.61
C ARG A 109 -6.53 15.79 -8.84
N ALA A 110 -7.20 15.41 -7.76
CA ALA A 110 -8.63 15.20 -7.80
C ALA A 110 -9.36 16.54 -7.74
N TRP A 111 -10.45 16.66 -8.48
CA TRP A 111 -11.19 17.91 -8.60
C TRP A 111 -11.97 18.29 -7.34
N ARG A 112 -12.46 17.29 -6.58
CA ARG A 112 -13.29 17.52 -5.39
C ARG A 112 -12.59 17.23 -4.08
N ALA A 113 -11.89 16.09 -3.98
CA ALA A 113 -11.12 15.77 -2.77
C ALA A 113 -9.91 14.90 -3.08
N ASN A 114 -8.80 15.25 -2.43
CA ASN A 114 -7.61 14.42 -2.35
C ASN A 114 -7.51 13.99 -0.89
N TYR A 115 -7.81 12.71 -0.62
CA TYR A 115 -7.66 12.11 0.68
C TYR A 115 -6.24 11.58 0.83
N PHE A 116 -5.63 11.86 1.96
CA PHE A 116 -4.32 11.37 2.36
C PHE A 116 -4.50 10.60 3.65
N LEU A 117 -4.14 9.33 3.65
CA LEU A 117 -4.25 8.45 4.81
C LEU A 117 -2.87 7.98 5.22
N ASP A 118 -2.47 8.28 6.44
CA ASP A 118 -1.18 7.86 7.00
C ASP A 118 -1.34 7.53 8.48
N VAL A 119 -0.37 6.85 9.05
CA VAL A 119 -0.25 6.64 10.49
C VAL A 119 0.28 7.91 11.20
N LEU A 120 0.92 8.82 10.45
CA LEU A 120 1.48 10.07 10.93
C LEU A 120 1.07 11.23 10.01
N LEU A 121 0.50 12.29 10.56
CA LEU A 121 0.14 13.52 9.83
C LEU A 121 1.17 14.65 9.95
N ASP A 122 2.34 14.40 10.51
CA ASP A 122 3.38 15.41 10.72
C ASP A 122 3.90 16.03 9.41
N ARG A 123 3.58 15.42 8.26
CA ARG A 123 3.95 15.89 6.90
C ARG A 123 2.84 16.58 6.12
N GLU A 124 1.69 16.75 6.70
CA GLU A 124 0.60 17.50 6.06
C GLU A 124 1.08 18.84 5.51
N HIS A 125 1.87 19.59 6.27
CA HIS A 125 2.40 20.88 5.85
C HIS A 125 3.35 20.79 4.64
N VAL A 126 4.08 19.66 4.47
CA VAL A 126 4.96 19.42 3.31
C VAL A 126 4.14 19.17 2.06
N ILE A 127 3.10 18.35 2.20
CA ILE A 127 2.19 18.02 1.09
C ILE A 127 1.43 19.28 0.67
N ARG A 128 0.86 20.04 1.63
CA ARG A 128 0.13 21.28 1.34
C ARG A 128 0.97 22.28 0.55
N LYS A 129 2.25 22.44 0.87
CA LYS A 129 3.16 23.35 0.13
C LYS A 129 3.36 23.00 -1.35
N LYS A 130 3.08 21.76 -1.75
CA LYS A 130 3.16 21.32 -3.15
C LYS A 130 1.96 21.75 -3.96
N PHE A 131 0.83 22.04 -3.31
CA PHE A 131 -0.41 22.43 -3.96
C PHE A 131 -0.60 23.96 -3.94
N ASN A 132 -1.23 24.48 -4.98
CA ASN A 132 -1.67 25.87 -4.97
C ASN A 132 -2.60 26.10 -3.77
N PRO A 133 -2.48 27.21 -3.02
CA PRO A 133 -3.34 27.50 -1.87
C PRO A 133 -4.85 27.40 -2.16
N ARG A 134 -5.29 27.71 -3.37
CA ARG A 134 -6.69 27.54 -3.79
C ARG A 134 -7.18 26.09 -3.74
N HIS A 135 -6.27 25.12 -3.85
CA HIS A 135 -6.57 23.69 -3.77
C HIS A 135 -6.60 23.15 -2.35
N HIS A 136 -6.11 23.89 -1.35
CA HIS A 136 -6.00 23.42 0.03
C HIS A 136 -7.35 22.99 0.63
N LYS A 137 -8.46 23.60 0.23
CA LYS A 137 -9.81 23.21 0.67
C LYS A 137 -10.22 21.79 0.26
N TYR A 138 -9.59 21.25 -0.77
CA TYR A 138 -9.84 19.92 -1.32
C TYR A 138 -8.90 18.85 -0.74
N LEU A 139 -7.87 19.23 0.03
CA LEU A 139 -6.93 18.30 0.65
C LEU A 139 -7.50 17.85 1.99
N LYS A 140 -7.70 16.55 2.15
CA LYS A 140 -8.26 15.92 3.34
C LYS A 140 -7.25 14.93 3.92
N PHE A 141 -6.76 15.23 5.12
CA PHE A 141 -5.76 14.43 5.80
C PHE A 141 -6.43 13.60 6.90
N HIS A 142 -6.14 12.32 6.92
CA HIS A 142 -6.69 11.35 7.85
C HIS A 142 -5.58 10.51 8.45
N THR A 143 -5.68 10.22 9.74
CA THR A 143 -4.83 9.23 10.40
C THR A 143 -5.57 7.92 10.57
N THR A 144 -4.83 6.82 10.51
CA THR A 144 -5.30 5.51 10.94
C THR A 144 -4.25 4.84 11.81
N THR A 145 -4.69 4.09 12.80
CA THR A 145 -3.85 3.17 13.59
C THR A 145 -4.16 1.72 13.24
N LYS A 146 -5.00 1.52 12.22
CA LYS A 146 -5.47 0.23 11.72
C LYS A 146 -5.12 0.09 10.26
N THR A 147 -5.44 -1.07 9.71
CA THR A 147 -5.28 -1.40 8.28
C THR A 147 -6.58 -1.13 7.52
N ASP A 148 -7.18 0.03 7.72
CA ASP A 148 -8.45 0.43 7.11
C ASP A 148 -8.44 1.87 6.59
N CYS A 149 -9.40 2.17 5.75
CA CYS A 149 -9.70 3.50 5.22
C CYS A 149 -10.99 4.06 5.84
N SER A 150 -11.38 3.64 7.06
CA SER A 150 -12.69 3.91 7.69
C SER A 150 -13.04 5.39 7.77
N THR A 151 -12.03 6.26 7.84
CA THR A 151 -12.18 7.72 7.88
C THR A 151 -12.51 8.34 6.51
N VAL A 152 -12.33 7.57 5.42
CA VAL A 152 -12.64 8.02 4.05
C VAL A 152 -14.09 7.63 3.70
N PRO A 153 -14.90 8.53 3.13
CA PRO A 153 -16.30 8.23 2.82
C PRO A 153 -16.45 7.04 1.86
N GLN A 154 -17.47 6.21 2.13
CA GLN A 154 -17.79 5.06 1.29
C GLN A 154 -18.16 5.48 -0.13
N GLY A 155 -17.69 4.73 -1.13
CA GLY A 155 -18.03 4.95 -2.54
C GLY A 155 -17.66 6.33 -3.03
N SER A 156 -16.56 6.91 -2.54
CA SER A 156 -16.17 8.27 -2.85
C SER A 156 -15.01 8.38 -3.83
N CYS A 157 -14.11 7.38 -3.89
CA CYS A 157 -12.85 7.50 -4.62
C CYS A 157 -12.90 6.84 -6.00
N ASN A 158 -12.39 7.56 -7.00
CA ASN A 158 -12.17 7.02 -8.35
C ASN A 158 -10.83 6.30 -8.46
N LEU A 159 -9.85 6.77 -7.67
CA LEU A 159 -8.50 6.21 -7.64
C LEU A 159 -8.05 6.07 -6.17
N VAL A 160 -7.55 4.88 -5.84
CA VAL A 160 -6.73 4.64 -4.66
C VAL A 160 -5.32 4.37 -5.13
N PHE A 161 -4.35 5.03 -4.52
CA PHE A 161 -2.94 4.91 -4.87
C PHE A 161 -2.10 4.71 -3.62
N SER A 162 -1.07 3.86 -3.74
CA SER A 162 -0.06 3.71 -2.70
C SER A 162 1.26 3.27 -3.32
N TRP A 163 2.34 3.93 -2.92
CA TRP A 163 3.69 3.57 -3.35
C TRP A 163 4.62 3.60 -2.15
N ASP A 164 5.52 2.61 -2.06
CA ASP A 164 6.49 2.48 -0.98
C ASP A 164 5.86 2.40 0.43
N THR A 165 4.68 1.74 0.50
CA THR A 165 3.92 1.57 1.75
C THR A 165 3.49 0.12 1.96
N PHE A 166 2.84 -0.51 0.97
CA PHE A 166 2.35 -1.90 1.10
C PHE A 166 3.48 -2.93 1.19
N VAL A 167 4.69 -2.58 0.81
CA VAL A 167 5.89 -3.41 0.99
C VAL A 167 6.23 -3.64 2.47
N PHE A 168 5.75 -2.78 3.37
CA PHE A 168 5.95 -2.89 4.83
C PHE A 168 4.84 -3.65 5.54
N PHE A 169 3.75 -4.01 4.84
CA PHE A 169 2.60 -4.68 5.42
C PHE A 169 2.71 -6.19 5.32
N THR A 170 2.29 -6.89 6.37
CA THR A 170 2.09 -8.35 6.30
C THR A 170 1.00 -8.69 5.28
N GLN A 171 0.96 -9.92 4.81
CA GLN A 171 -0.11 -10.38 3.91
C GLN A 171 -1.51 -10.15 4.50
N GLN A 172 -1.67 -10.37 5.81
CA GLN A 172 -2.93 -10.09 6.51
C GLN A 172 -3.30 -8.61 6.40
N HIS A 173 -2.37 -7.68 6.69
CA HIS A 173 -2.63 -6.25 6.60
C HIS A 173 -2.95 -5.82 5.16
N VAL A 174 -2.27 -6.41 4.17
CA VAL A 174 -2.56 -6.17 2.74
C VAL A 174 -3.99 -6.61 2.41
N GLN A 175 -4.40 -7.80 2.86
CA GLN A 175 -5.75 -8.33 2.68
C GLN A 175 -6.82 -7.40 3.29
N GLU A 176 -6.60 -6.96 4.52
CA GLU A 176 -7.51 -6.04 5.23
C GLU A 176 -7.65 -4.72 4.48
N TYR A 177 -6.55 -4.13 4.00
CA TYR A 177 -6.60 -2.94 3.16
C TYR A 177 -7.32 -3.17 1.83
N ILE A 178 -7.05 -4.27 1.11
CA ILE A 178 -7.72 -4.60 -0.15
C ILE A 178 -9.23 -4.72 0.08
N HIS A 179 -9.65 -5.35 1.19
CA HIS A 179 -11.05 -5.45 1.58
C HIS A 179 -11.67 -4.05 1.77
N ASP A 180 -11.04 -3.18 2.56
CA ASP A 180 -11.64 -1.88 2.89
C ASP A 180 -11.51 -0.85 1.75
N ILE A 181 -10.49 -0.96 0.89
CA ILE A 181 -10.37 -0.18 -0.36
C ILE A 181 -11.62 -0.37 -1.24
N LYS A 182 -12.21 -1.59 -1.25
CA LYS A 182 -13.45 -1.85 -1.99
C LYS A 182 -14.62 -0.99 -1.51
N ARG A 183 -14.66 -0.70 -0.22
CA ARG A 183 -15.68 0.17 0.37
C ARG A 183 -15.54 1.60 -0.15
N VAL A 184 -14.32 2.14 -0.20
CA VAL A 184 -14.11 3.55 -0.59
C VAL A 184 -14.14 3.77 -2.10
N LEU A 185 -13.83 2.76 -2.91
CA LEU A 185 -13.91 2.86 -4.36
C LEU A 185 -15.35 2.93 -4.86
N ILE A 186 -15.59 3.82 -5.83
CA ILE A 186 -16.82 3.80 -6.63
C ILE A 186 -16.81 2.57 -7.55
N PRO A 187 -17.97 2.12 -8.08
CA PRO A 187 -18.00 1.13 -9.17
C PRO A 187 -17.16 1.62 -10.36
N GLY A 188 -16.29 0.76 -10.88
CA GLY A 188 -15.35 1.09 -11.95
C GLY A 188 -14.15 1.92 -11.52
N GLY A 189 -14.00 2.23 -10.23
CA GLY A 189 -12.81 2.89 -9.68
C GLY A 189 -11.59 1.98 -9.66
N TYR A 190 -10.41 2.57 -9.71
CA TYR A 190 -9.13 1.88 -9.81
C TYR A 190 -8.35 1.94 -8.50
N CYS A 191 -7.58 0.88 -8.24
CA CYS A 191 -6.53 0.88 -7.24
C CYS A 191 -5.20 0.60 -7.92
N PHE A 192 -4.16 1.37 -7.59
CA PHE A 192 -2.80 1.20 -8.06
C PHE A 192 -1.87 1.18 -6.86
N ILE A 193 -1.29 0.04 -6.55
CA ILE A 193 -0.40 -0.13 -5.39
C ILE A 193 0.89 -0.83 -5.77
N GLN A 194 2.00 -0.42 -5.15
CA GLN A 194 3.23 -1.20 -5.10
C GLN A 194 3.09 -2.27 -4.03
N TYR A 195 3.64 -3.44 -4.26
CA TYR A 195 3.74 -4.54 -3.28
C TYR A 195 5.09 -5.24 -3.42
N ALA A 196 5.50 -5.99 -2.42
CA ALA A 196 6.68 -6.86 -2.51
C ALA A 196 6.33 -8.12 -3.32
N ASP A 197 7.14 -8.44 -4.36
CA ASP A 197 7.03 -9.71 -5.08
C ASP A 197 8.29 -10.55 -4.85
N CYS A 198 8.29 -11.33 -3.79
CA CYS A 198 9.41 -12.17 -3.41
C CYS A 198 9.66 -13.37 -4.36
N HIS A 199 8.97 -13.43 -5.52
CA HIS A 199 9.39 -14.28 -6.62
C HIS A 199 10.63 -13.72 -7.35
N ASN A 200 10.95 -12.44 -7.16
CA ASN A 200 12.22 -11.89 -7.65
C ASN A 200 13.24 -11.73 -6.51
N ASP A 201 14.50 -11.98 -6.87
CA ASP A 201 15.60 -12.06 -5.88
C ASP A 201 15.83 -10.75 -5.12
N VAL A 202 15.61 -9.60 -5.75
CA VAL A 202 15.84 -8.28 -5.11
C VAL A 202 14.82 -8.05 -4.00
N GLU A 203 13.55 -8.31 -4.25
CA GLU A 203 12.47 -8.11 -3.28
C GLU A 203 12.52 -9.17 -2.18
N LEU A 204 12.90 -10.42 -2.55
CA LEU A 204 13.16 -11.48 -1.60
C LEU A 204 14.35 -11.14 -0.65
N ASP A 205 15.43 -10.55 -1.18
CA ASP A 205 16.57 -10.12 -0.35
C ASP A 205 16.14 -9.00 0.62
N LEU A 206 15.36 -8.04 0.16
CA LEU A 206 14.80 -6.99 1.03
C LEU A 206 13.92 -7.57 2.14
N ALA A 207 13.09 -8.57 1.82
CA ALA A 207 12.27 -9.25 2.82
C ALA A 207 13.11 -10.07 3.80
N LYS A 208 14.12 -10.81 3.33
CA LYS A 208 15.05 -11.57 4.18
C LYS A 208 15.82 -10.68 5.16
N ARG A 209 16.15 -9.45 4.75
CA ARG A 209 16.81 -8.47 5.63
C ARG A 209 15.85 -7.75 6.57
N GLY A 210 14.55 -8.01 6.48
CA GLY A 210 13.53 -7.36 7.31
C GLY A 210 13.24 -5.91 6.92
N TYR A 211 13.67 -5.46 5.73
CA TYR A 211 13.29 -4.14 5.22
C TYR A 211 11.86 -4.13 4.70
N TRP A 212 11.43 -5.22 4.04
CA TRP A 212 10.08 -5.42 3.53
C TRP A 212 9.43 -6.64 4.17
N ASN A 213 8.12 -6.72 4.12
CA ASN A 213 7.41 -7.94 4.45
C ASN A 213 7.33 -8.87 3.23
N TYR A 214 7.23 -10.16 3.53
CA TYR A 214 7.11 -11.18 2.51
C TYR A 214 5.72 -11.15 1.86
N ASN A 215 5.69 -11.02 0.54
CA ASN A 215 4.51 -11.22 -0.29
C ASN A 215 4.94 -11.80 -1.65
N THR A 216 3.99 -12.22 -2.47
CA THR A 216 4.24 -12.73 -3.81
C THR A 216 3.16 -12.25 -4.77
N LYS A 217 3.47 -12.22 -6.06
CA LYS A 217 2.49 -11.94 -7.11
C LYS A 217 1.27 -12.84 -7.00
N THR A 218 1.50 -14.16 -6.80
CA THR A 218 0.41 -15.15 -6.67
C THR A 218 -0.49 -14.88 -5.48
N ALA A 219 0.10 -14.57 -4.31
CA ALA A 219 -0.68 -14.24 -3.11
C ALA A 219 -1.47 -12.94 -3.30
N MET A 220 -0.82 -11.93 -3.89
CA MET A 220 -1.45 -10.64 -4.17
C MET A 220 -2.61 -10.78 -5.14
N GLU A 221 -2.43 -11.51 -6.24
CA GLU A 221 -3.46 -11.78 -7.23
C GLU A 221 -4.65 -12.54 -6.62
N LYS A 222 -4.36 -13.52 -5.75
CA LYS A 222 -5.40 -14.24 -5.01
C LYS A 222 -6.21 -13.29 -4.12
N MET A 223 -5.57 -12.44 -3.32
CA MET A 223 -6.26 -11.48 -2.44
C MET A 223 -7.18 -10.55 -3.24
N ILE A 224 -6.70 -10.04 -4.39
CA ILE A 224 -7.47 -9.17 -5.27
C ILE A 224 -8.70 -9.90 -5.84
N ASN A 225 -8.52 -11.14 -6.30
CA ASN A 225 -9.59 -11.95 -6.88
C ASN A 225 -10.62 -12.40 -5.83
N ASP A 226 -10.17 -12.79 -4.63
CA ASP A 226 -11.05 -13.20 -3.54
C ASP A 226 -12.01 -12.07 -3.11
N GLU A 227 -11.54 -10.82 -3.20
CA GLU A 227 -12.38 -9.64 -2.97
C GLU A 227 -13.24 -9.26 -4.19
N GLY A 228 -13.14 -10.02 -5.29
CA GLY A 228 -13.95 -9.81 -6.49
C GLY A 228 -13.64 -8.53 -7.24
N TYR A 229 -12.38 -8.13 -7.25
CA TYR A 229 -11.89 -7.10 -8.16
C TYR A 229 -11.53 -7.68 -9.53
N GLU A 230 -11.47 -6.81 -10.52
CA GLU A 230 -10.91 -7.12 -11.83
C GLU A 230 -9.43 -6.73 -11.85
N VAL A 231 -8.54 -7.70 -12.01
CA VAL A 231 -7.11 -7.43 -12.21
C VAL A 231 -6.93 -6.77 -13.58
N VAL A 232 -6.35 -5.58 -13.60
CA VAL A 232 -6.06 -4.83 -14.83
C VAL A 232 -4.63 -5.09 -15.28
N GLU A 233 -3.69 -5.01 -14.35
CA GLU A 233 -2.28 -5.23 -14.63
C GLU A 233 -1.54 -5.61 -13.34
N MET A 234 -0.69 -6.61 -13.42
CA MET A 234 0.28 -6.94 -12.38
C MET A 234 1.65 -7.13 -13.04
N ASN A 235 2.56 -6.21 -12.77
CA ASN A 235 3.85 -6.15 -13.45
C ASN A 235 4.90 -5.52 -12.52
N GLN A 236 6.11 -5.34 -13.04
CA GLN A 236 7.18 -4.61 -12.39
C GLN A 236 7.80 -3.61 -13.37
N PHE A 237 8.18 -2.44 -12.90
CA PHE A 237 8.97 -1.50 -13.70
C PHE A 237 10.43 -1.95 -13.77
N ARG A 238 10.93 -2.51 -12.68
CA ARG A 238 12.22 -3.19 -12.51
C ARG A 238 12.18 -4.02 -11.22
N PRO A 239 13.18 -4.87 -10.95
CA PRO A 239 13.32 -5.52 -9.65
C PRO A 239 13.29 -4.49 -8.50
N GLY A 240 12.44 -4.72 -7.51
CA GLY A 240 12.18 -3.77 -6.40
C GLY A 240 11.06 -2.75 -6.68
N ALA A 241 10.32 -2.89 -7.77
CA ALA A 241 9.23 -2.00 -8.14
C ALA A 241 8.04 -2.75 -8.74
N SER A 242 7.62 -3.81 -8.06
CA SER A 242 6.45 -4.62 -8.43
C SER A 242 5.15 -3.90 -8.05
N TYR A 243 4.14 -3.96 -8.92
CA TYR A 243 2.88 -3.27 -8.71
C TYR A 243 1.67 -4.07 -9.20
N ALA A 244 0.53 -3.73 -8.63
CA ALA A 244 -0.78 -4.22 -9.05
C ALA A 244 -1.71 -3.03 -9.34
N ILE A 245 -2.43 -3.15 -10.45
CA ILE A 245 -3.53 -2.27 -10.82
C ILE A 245 -4.76 -3.14 -10.95
N PHE A 246 -5.78 -2.81 -10.19
CA PHE A 246 -7.04 -3.54 -10.21
C PHE A 246 -8.22 -2.58 -10.10
N ARG A 247 -9.40 -3.03 -10.46
CA ARG A 247 -10.59 -2.21 -10.60
C ARG A 247 -11.75 -2.84 -9.84
N LYS A 248 -12.53 -2.01 -9.14
CA LYS A 248 -13.83 -2.43 -8.61
C LYS A 248 -14.80 -2.65 -9.78
N PRO A 249 -15.46 -3.80 -9.89
CA PRO A 249 -16.43 -4.06 -10.95
C PRO A 249 -17.53 -3.00 -11.01
N GLY A 250 -18.06 -2.80 -12.21
CA GLY A 250 -19.15 -1.86 -12.46
C GLY A 250 -18.76 -0.73 -13.42
N LYS A 251 -19.74 0.04 -13.81
CA LYS A 251 -19.55 1.22 -14.66
C LYS A 251 -19.43 2.47 -13.80
N GLN A 252 -18.44 3.29 -14.09
CA GLN A 252 -18.45 4.68 -13.59
C GLN A 252 -19.64 5.39 -14.25
N ASN A 253 -20.55 5.91 -13.44
CA ASN A 253 -21.54 6.83 -13.98
C ASN A 253 -20.79 8.05 -14.52
N PRO A 254 -21.06 8.49 -15.76
CA PRO A 254 -20.49 9.73 -16.25
C PRO A 254 -20.88 10.82 -15.26
N VAL A 255 -19.89 11.57 -14.81
CA VAL A 255 -20.18 12.67 -13.90
C VAL A 255 -20.83 13.76 -14.74
N VAL A 256 -22.11 13.95 -14.52
CA VAL A 256 -22.86 15.06 -15.11
C VAL A 256 -22.49 16.31 -14.32
N TYR A 257 -21.66 17.17 -14.93
CA TYR A 257 -21.43 18.50 -14.39
C TYR A 257 -22.74 19.28 -14.48
N LYS A 258 -23.28 19.70 -13.35
CA LYS A 258 -24.19 20.81 -13.35
C LYS A 258 -23.32 22.06 -13.54
N ILE A 259 -23.45 22.71 -14.70
CA ILE A 259 -22.74 23.95 -15.05
C ILE A 259 -22.91 25.03 -13.98
N SER A 260 -24.02 24.99 -13.21
CA SER A 260 -24.30 25.87 -12.07
C SER A 260 -23.32 25.71 -10.87
N GLU A 261 -22.45 24.71 -10.84
CA GLU A 261 -21.44 24.52 -9.77
C GLU A 261 -20.06 25.05 -10.17
N ILE A 262 -19.89 25.56 -11.40
CA ILE A 262 -18.65 26.18 -11.87
C ILE A 262 -18.77 27.68 -11.63
N THR A 263 -18.41 28.13 -10.44
CA THR A 263 -18.09 29.52 -10.20
C THR A 263 -16.73 29.81 -10.84
N ILE A 264 -16.74 30.52 -11.95
CA ILE A 264 -15.54 31.11 -12.54
C ILE A 264 -15.29 32.38 -11.74
N ASP A 265 -14.38 32.27 -10.74
CA ASP A 265 -13.79 33.43 -10.05
C ASP A 265 -12.43 33.76 -10.69
#